data_cff5a41c1253b231dc2dfa1178319346
#
_entry.id   cff5a41c1253b231dc2dfa1178319346
#
_cell.length_a   1.000
_cell.length_b   1.000
_cell.length_c   1.000
_cell.angle_alpha   90.00
_cell.angle_beta   90.00
_cell.angle_gamma   90.00
#
_symmetry.space_group_name_H-M   'P 1'
#
loop_
_entity.id
_entity.type
_entity.pdbx_description
1 polymer ?
#
loop_
_entity_poly.entity_id
_entity_poly.type
_entity_poly.pdbx_seq_one_letter_code
_entity_poly.pdbx_strand_id
1 'polypeptide(L)'
;RFFGGDLMVAVGGTMVKHYKELAYMGFIPVLLHLRTIFANMKRCKEDIVAWQPDVVILVDYPGFNLSIAKFLRAKTHIPVYYYISPKIWAWKEYRIKNIKRDVDELFSILPFEVEFFEDKHHYPIHYVGNPTVDEVTLFRAEHPETFDGFVRENNLDSKPIIALLAGSRKQEIKDNLPHMIR
;
A
#
# COMPACT_ATOMS: atom_id res chain seq x y z
N ARG A 1 -6.00 -13.07 11.62
CA ARG A 1 -7.23 -12.40 11.18
C ARG A 1 -6.86 -11.14 10.40
N PHE A 2 -7.52 -10.84 9.28
CA PHE A 2 -7.09 -9.75 8.42
C PHE A 2 -8.24 -9.11 7.63
N PHE A 3 -7.99 -7.87 7.23
CA PHE A 3 -8.69 -7.13 6.19
C PHE A 3 -7.77 -7.10 4.96
N GLY A 4 -8.06 -7.88 3.94
CA GLY A 4 -7.12 -8.10 2.84
C GLY A 4 -7.76 -8.65 1.60
N GLY A 5 -7.02 -9.39 0.79
CA GLY A 5 -7.46 -9.93 -0.48
C GLY A 5 -7.18 -11.42 -0.67
N ASP A 6 -7.41 -11.88 -1.88
CA ASP A 6 -7.38 -13.29 -2.24
C ASP A 6 -6.02 -13.95 -1.97
N LEU A 7 -4.91 -13.23 -2.19
CA LEU A 7 -3.55 -13.74 -1.91
C LEU A 7 -3.33 -13.98 -0.41
N MET A 8 -3.89 -13.12 0.45
CA MET A 8 -3.83 -13.33 1.90
C MET A 8 -4.69 -14.50 2.34
N VAL A 9 -5.83 -14.73 1.68
CA VAL A 9 -6.66 -15.92 1.91
C VAL A 9 -5.89 -17.19 1.55
N ALA A 10 -5.18 -17.19 0.44
CA ALA A 10 -4.42 -18.33 -0.05
C ALA A 10 -3.31 -18.80 0.90
N VAL A 11 -2.70 -17.87 1.66
CA VAL A 11 -1.67 -18.21 2.67
C VAL A 11 -2.24 -18.54 4.06
N GLY A 12 -3.56 -18.46 4.21
CA GLY A 12 -4.28 -18.84 5.43
C GLY A 12 -4.73 -17.67 6.30
N GLY A 13 -5.46 -17.98 7.34
CA GLY A 13 -6.03 -17.00 8.27
C GLY A 13 -7.51 -16.69 8.01
N THR A 14 -8.10 -15.84 8.86
CA THR A 14 -9.51 -15.48 8.77
C THR A 14 -9.68 -14.09 8.16
N MET A 15 -10.26 -14.03 6.98
CA MET A 15 -10.63 -12.75 6.35
C MET A 15 -11.88 -12.18 6.99
N VAL A 16 -11.79 -10.97 7.53
CA VAL A 16 -12.93 -10.22 8.10
C VAL A 16 -13.66 -9.46 7.01
N LYS A 17 -12.89 -8.84 6.09
CA LYS A 17 -13.44 -8.09 4.97
C LYS A 17 -12.45 -8.00 3.81
N HIS A 18 -12.96 -8.07 2.58
CA HIS A 18 -12.13 -7.94 1.39
C HIS A 18 -11.76 -6.47 1.11
N TYR A 19 -10.49 -6.21 0.73
CA TYR A 19 -9.99 -4.84 0.52
C TYR A 19 -10.74 -4.08 -0.60
N LYS A 20 -11.28 -4.77 -1.60
CA LYS A 20 -12.08 -4.16 -2.67
C LYS A 20 -13.31 -3.41 -2.14
N GLU A 21 -13.80 -3.81 -0.97
CA GLU A 21 -14.90 -3.14 -0.28
C GLU A 21 -14.44 -2.00 0.65
N LEU A 22 -13.13 -1.86 0.86
CA LEU A 22 -12.52 -0.85 1.73
C LEU A 22 -11.91 0.31 0.94
N ALA A 23 -11.35 0.00 -0.23
CA ALA A 23 -10.51 0.93 -1.00
C ALA A 23 -11.31 1.66 -2.08
N TYR A 24 -11.70 2.88 -1.80
CA TYR A 24 -12.18 3.82 -2.81
C TYR A 24 -11.05 4.79 -3.16
N MET A 25 -10.75 4.92 -4.46
CA MET A 25 -9.71 5.83 -4.95
C MET A 25 -10.32 6.88 -5.87
N GLY A 26 -9.77 8.11 -5.79
CA GLY A 26 -10.26 9.27 -6.51
C GLY A 26 -11.22 10.13 -5.67
N PHE A 27 -11.26 11.44 -5.96
CA PHE A 27 -12.02 12.41 -5.16
C PHE A 27 -13.53 12.13 -5.18
N ILE A 28 -14.10 11.92 -6.37
CA ILE A 28 -15.54 11.69 -6.55
C ILE A 28 -15.99 10.36 -5.94
N PRO A 29 -15.34 9.20 -6.21
CA PRO A 29 -15.71 7.93 -5.57
C PRO A 29 -15.61 7.97 -4.04
N VAL A 30 -14.57 8.61 -3.49
CA VAL A 30 -14.44 8.77 -2.03
C VAL A 30 -15.60 9.57 -1.45
N LEU A 31 -15.98 10.68 -2.10
CA LEU A 31 -17.08 11.54 -1.63
C LEU A 31 -18.43 10.80 -1.64
N LEU A 32 -18.70 10.05 -2.70
CA LEU A 32 -19.94 9.26 -2.84
C LEU A 32 -20.05 8.10 -1.83
N HIS A 33 -18.90 7.56 -1.38
CA HIS A 33 -18.86 6.40 -0.49
C HIS A 33 -18.39 6.72 0.94
N LEU A 34 -18.43 7.99 1.37
CA LEU A 34 -18.01 8.39 2.71
C LEU A 34 -18.69 7.58 3.82
N ARG A 35 -20.01 7.34 3.72
CA ARG A 35 -20.75 6.53 4.70
C ARG A 35 -20.20 5.12 4.81
N THR A 36 -19.90 4.49 3.67
CA THR A 36 -19.30 3.14 3.61
C THR A 36 -17.90 3.12 4.20
N ILE A 37 -17.08 4.13 3.90
CA ILE A 37 -15.73 4.26 4.46
C ILE A 37 -15.77 4.39 5.99
N PHE A 38 -16.66 5.24 6.52
CA PHE A 38 -16.82 5.38 7.97
C PHE A 38 -17.39 4.12 8.63
N ALA A 39 -18.35 3.45 8.00
CA ALA A 39 -18.89 2.18 8.50
C ALA A 39 -17.81 1.08 8.54
N ASN A 40 -16.99 0.99 7.48
CA ASN A 40 -15.87 0.07 7.43
C ASN A 40 -14.82 0.36 8.50
N MET A 41 -14.51 1.63 8.72
CA MET A 41 -13.58 2.05 9.77
C MET A 41 -14.12 1.70 11.16
N LYS A 42 -15.40 1.94 11.41
CA LYS A 42 -16.07 1.57 12.66
C LYS A 42 -16.00 0.06 12.88
N ARG A 43 -16.39 -0.73 11.88
CA ARG A 43 -16.34 -2.20 11.94
C ARG A 43 -14.93 -2.72 12.21
N CYS A 44 -13.91 -2.14 11.55
CA CYS A 44 -12.52 -2.52 11.77
C CYS A 44 -12.10 -2.28 13.24
N LYS A 45 -12.43 -1.13 13.79
CA LYS A 45 -12.16 -0.78 15.19
C LYS A 45 -12.84 -1.73 16.18
N GLU A 46 -14.12 -2.02 15.94
CA GLU A 46 -14.92 -2.91 16.76
C GLU A 46 -14.38 -4.36 16.70
N ASP A 47 -14.00 -4.85 15.52
CA ASP A 47 -13.44 -6.18 15.34
C ASP A 47 -12.10 -6.34 16.05
N ILE A 48 -11.20 -5.35 15.95
CA ILE A 48 -9.91 -5.39 16.65
C ILE A 48 -10.10 -5.44 18.16
N VAL A 49 -10.96 -4.57 18.68
CA VAL A 49 -11.22 -4.52 20.15
C VAL A 49 -11.88 -5.80 20.63
N ALA A 50 -12.81 -6.38 19.89
CA ALA A 50 -13.48 -7.61 20.28
C ALA A 50 -12.56 -8.83 20.21
N TRP A 51 -11.63 -8.86 19.26
CA TRP A 51 -10.72 -9.98 19.06
C TRP A 51 -9.47 -9.93 19.94
N GLN A 52 -9.05 -8.75 20.40
CA GLN A 52 -7.88 -8.53 21.26
C GLN A 52 -6.60 -9.18 20.71
N PRO A 53 -6.10 -8.77 19.54
CA PRO A 53 -4.86 -9.32 18.99
C PRO A 53 -3.64 -8.88 19.81
N ASP A 54 -2.56 -9.68 19.78
CA ASP A 54 -1.28 -9.34 20.40
C ASP A 54 -0.59 -8.16 19.69
N VAL A 55 -0.86 -7.95 18.39
CA VAL A 55 -0.33 -6.87 17.57
C VAL A 55 -1.26 -6.55 16.41
N VAL A 56 -1.32 -5.29 16.00
CA VAL A 56 -2.00 -4.87 14.77
C VAL A 56 -0.96 -4.39 13.77
N ILE A 57 -0.90 -5.04 12.61
CA ILE A 57 -0.03 -4.65 11.49
C ILE A 57 -0.87 -3.89 10.46
N LEU A 58 -0.56 -2.63 10.28
CA LEU A 58 -1.19 -1.74 9.30
C LEU A 58 -0.34 -1.71 8.03
N VAL A 59 -0.95 -2.01 6.88
CA VAL A 59 -0.23 -2.08 5.60
C VAL A 59 -0.63 -0.90 4.72
N ASP A 60 0.30 0.00 4.38
CA ASP A 60 0.07 1.17 3.51
C ASP A 60 -1.23 1.95 3.86
N TYR A 61 -1.94 2.48 2.89
CA TYR A 61 -3.25 3.16 2.98
C TYR A 61 -3.38 4.17 4.14
N PRO A 62 -2.53 5.20 4.19
CA PRO A 62 -2.35 6.04 5.38
C PRO A 62 -3.58 6.85 5.80
N GLY A 63 -4.51 7.13 4.88
CA GLY A 63 -5.75 7.82 5.22
C GLY A 63 -6.63 7.05 6.19
N PHE A 64 -6.73 5.76 6.00
CA PHE A 64 -7.51 4.84 6.84
C PHE A 64 -6.68 4.36 8.04
N ASN A 65 -5.48 3.85 7.78
CA ASN A 65 -4.67 3.16 8.76
C ASN A 65 -4.18 4.07 9.89
N LEU A 66 -3.80 5.32 9.63
CA LEU A 66 -3.43 6.25 10.70
C LEU A 66 -4.62 6.62 11.61
N SER A 67 -5.86 6.53 11.11
CA SER A 67 -7.06 6.70 11.95
C SER A 67 -7.34 5.49 12.82
N ILE A 68 -6.98 4.29 12.37
CA ILE A 68 -7.00 3.07 13.19
C ILE A 68 -5.92 3.15 14.26
N ALA A 69 -4.67 3.49 13.89
CA ALA A 69 -3.56 3.66 14.84
C ALA A 69 -3.92 4.62 15.97
N LYS A 70 -4.43 5.81 15.61
CA LYS A 70 -4.89 6.81 16.59
C LYS A 70 -5.95 6.26 17.56
N PHE A 71 -6.92 5.50 17.04
CA PHE A 71 -7.96 4.90 17.87
C PHE A 71 -7.39 3.85 18.82
N LEU A 72 -6.51 2.97 18.34
CA LEU A 72 -5.89 1.93 19.14
C LEU A 72 -5.05 2.51 20.26
N ARG A 73 -4.23 3.53 19.97
CA ARG A 73 -3.44 4.25 20.95
C ARG A 73 -4.29 4.88 22.06
N ALA A 74 -5.48 5.40 21.72
CA ALA A 74 -6.37 6.06 22.67
C ALA A 74 -7.25 5.11 23.48
N LYS A 75 -7.49 3.88 23.01
CA LYS A 75 -8.51 2.99 23.58
C LYS A 75 -7.99 1.62 23.99
N THR A 76 -6.77 1.26 23.63
CA THR A 76 -6.18 -0.06 23.88
C THR A 76 -4.70 0.07 24.23
N HIS A 77 -4.08 -1.04 24.61
CA HIS A 77 -2.62 -1.18 24.78
C HIS A 77 -2.01 -2.07 23.69
N ILE A 78 -2.77 -2.39 22.63
CA ILE A 78 -2.35 -3.24 21.54
C ILE A 78 -1.26 -2.54 20.73
N PRO A 79 -0.08 -3.14 20.57
CA PRO A 79 1.00 -2.59 19.75
C PRO A 79 0.56 -2.40 18.29
N VAL A 80 1.00 -1.30 17.68
CA VAL A 80 0.69 -0.93 16.31
C VAL A 80 1.96 -0.90 15.49
N TYR A 81 2.09 -1.83 14.56
CA TYR A 81 3.17 -1.90 13.59
C TYR A 81 2.67 -1.38 12.23
N TYR A 82 3.50 -0.64 11.54
CA TYR A 82 3.11 -0.06 10.26
C TYR A 82 4.08 -0.50 9.17
N TYR A 83 3.62 -1.33 8.24
CA TYR A 83 4.37 -1.83 7.10
C TYR A 83 4.05 -1.02 5.84
N ILE A 84 5.06 -0.71 5.05
CA ILE A 84 5.04 0.24 3.92
C ILE A 84 4.75 1.65 4.43
N SER A 85 5.80 2.31 4.95
CA SER A 85 5.72 3.63 5.56
C SER A 85 4.93 4.64 4.73
N PRO A 86 4.11 5.50 5.34
CA PRO A 86 3.43 6.57 4.62
C PRO A 86 4.44 7.50 3.96
N LYS A 87 4.28 7.77 2.66
CA LYS A 87 5.20 8.63 1.85
C LYS A 87 5.06 10.10 2.24
N ILE A 88 5.29 10.41 3.53
CA ILE A 88 5.16 11.77 4.06
C ILE A 88 6.26 12.70 3.57
N TRP A 89 7.37 12.18 3.09
CA TRP A 89 8.44 12.93 2.43
C TRP A 89 8.00 13.58 1.12
N ALA A 90 7.03 12.98 0.42
CA ALA A 90 6.49 13.53 -0.82
C ALA A 90 5.39 14.57 -0.57
N TRP A 91 4.59 14.39 0.47
CA TRP A 91 3.48 15.29 0.83
C TRP A 91 2.89 14.95 2.21
N LYS A 92 2.26 15.92 2.86
CA LYS A 92 1.66 15.76 4.20
C LYS A 92 2.67 15.35 5.28
N GLU A 93 3.86 15.93 5.25
CA GLU A 93 4.92 15.69 6.23
C GLU A 93 4.45 15.89 7.68
N TYR A 94 3.46 16.76 7.91
CA TYR A 94 2.86 16.97 9.23
C TYR A 94 2.34 15.67 9.90
N ARG A 95 2.10 14.61 9.12
CA ARG A 95 1.68 13.30 9.63
C ARG A 95 2.73 12.62 10.52
N ILE A 96 3.98 13.05 10.45
CA ILE A 96 5.04 12.55 11.33
C ILE A 96 4.65 12.62 12.81
N LYS A 97 3.94 13.67 13.22
CA LYS A 97 3.44 13.83 14.60
C LYS A 97 2.49 12.69 15.01
N ASN A 98 1.65 12.27 14.08
CA ASN A 98 0.71 11.17 14.31
C ASN A 98 1.44 9.81 14.35
N ILE A 99 2.39 9.61 13.44
CA ILE A 99 3.20 8.38 13.39
C ILE A 99 3.96 8.22 14.71
N LYS A 100 4.69 9.25 15.16
CA LYS A 100 5.43 9.22 16.42
C LYS A 100 4.57 8.93 17.64
N ARG A 101 3.31 9.37 17.64
CA ARG A 101 2.39 9.18 18.77
C ARG A 101 1.73 7.81 18.75
N ASP A 102 1.33 7.33 17.56
CA ASP A 102 0.33 6.28 17.41
C ASP A 102 0.89 4.96 16.86
N VAL A 103 2.13 4.95 16.35
CA VAL A 103 2.79 3.78 15.76
C VAL A 103 3.97 3.39 16.63
N ASP A 104 4.08 2.11 16.97
CA ASP A 104 5.18 1.61 17.81
C ASP A 104 6.39 1.22 16.94
N GLU A 105 6.15 0.55 15.80
CA GLU A 105 7.20 0.13 14.86
C GLU A 105 6.82 0.51 13.43
N LEU A 106 7.75 1.14 12.71
CA LEU A 106 7.55 1.56 11.32
C LEU A 106 8.52 0.83 10.39
N PHE A 107 7.96 0.15 9.40
CA PHE A 107 8.72 -0.62 8.40
C PHE A 107 8.68 0.07 7.04
N SER A 108 9.87 0.43 6.54
CA SER A 108 10.05 1.10 5.25
C SER A 108 10.49 0.10 4.17
N ILE A 109 10.06 0.37 2.94
CA ILE A 109 10.46 -0.36 1.74
C ILE A 109 11.38 0.45 0.81
N LEU A 110 11.70 1.69 1.17
CA LEU A 110 12.55 2.59 0.39
C LEU A 110 13.77 2.99 1.24
N PRO A 111 15.00 2.75 0.77
CA PRO A 111 16.21 2.93 1.59
C PRO A 111 16.43 4.39 2.04
N PHE A 112 16.09 5.37 1.21
CA PHE A 112 16.24 6.79 1.56
C PHE A 112 15.27 7.28 2.64
N GLU A 113 14.23 6.52 2.97
CA GLU A 113 13.31 6.85 4.06
C GLU A 113 13.98 6.72 5.43
N VAL A 114 15.04 5.92 5.56
CA VAL A 114 15.82 5.82 6.80
C VAL A 114 16.37 7.20 7.19
N GLU A 115 17.13 7.84 6.30
CA GLU A 115 17.68 9.19 6.51
C GLU A 115 16.55 10.22 6.78
N PHE A 116 15.45 10.14 6.02
CA PHE A 116 14.33 11.05 6.22
C PHE A 116 13.70 10.93 7.61
N PHE A 117 13.46 9.71 8.09
CA PHE A 117 12.82 9.51 9.39
C PHE A 117 13.80 9.66 10.56
N GLU A 118 15.00 9.10 10.46
CA GLU A 118 15.96 9.08 11.57
C GLU A 118 16.69 10.41 11.70
N ASP A 119 17.30 10.92 10.63
CA ASP A 119 18.12 12.14 10.72
C ASP A 119 17.26 13.40 10.83
N LYS A 120 16.26 13.52 9.96
CA LYS A 120 15.42 14.73 9.96
C LYS A 120 14.37 14.73 11.08
N HIS A 121 13.76 13.57 11.36
CA HIS A 121 12.65 13.51 12.29
C HIS A 121 12.98 12.84 13.63
N HIS A 122 14.18 12.29 13.81
CA HIS A 122 14.60 11.58 15.03
C HIS A 122 13.58 10.50 15.43
N TYR A 123 13.17 9.68 14.46
CA TYR A 123 12.24 8.60 14.63
C TYR A 123 12.81 7.32 13.99
N PRO A 124 13.16 6.31 14.81
CA PRO A 124 13.76 5.08 14.30
C PRO A 124 12.78 4.30 13.41
N ILE A 125 13.29 3.71 12.33
CA ILE A 125 12.50 2.88 11.43
C ILE A 125 13.28 1.62 11.02
N HIS A 126 12.57 0.64 10.48
CA HIS A 126 13.17 -0.59 9.97
C HIS A 126 13.08 -0.62 8.44
N TYR A 127 14.22 -0.57 7.76
CA TYR A 127 14.26 -0.84 6.32
C TYR A 127 14.25 -2.35 6.09
N VAL A 128 13.21 -2.84 5.42
CA VAL A 128 12.96 -4.29 5.24
C VAL A 128 13.03 -4.74 3.78
N GLY A 129 13.47 -3.85 2.89
CA GLY A 129 13.47 -4.13 1.45
C GLY A 129 12.12 -3.86 0.77
N ASN A 130 12.12 -3.88 -0.56
CA ASN A 130 10.95 -3.58 -1.36
C ASN A 130 10.37 -4.86 -1.96
N PRO A 131 9.14 -5.26 -1.61
CA PRO A 131 8.52 -6.49 -2.11
C PRO A 131 8.38 -6.53 -3.64
N THR A 132 8.37 -5.37 -4.30
CA THR A 132 8.36 -5.32 -5.77
C THR A 132 9.64 -5.89 -6.38
N VAL A 133 10.77 -5.83 -5.68
CA VAL A 133 12.04 -6.43 -6.14
C VAL A 133 11.92 -7.95 -6.17
N ASP A 134 11.32 -8.53 -5.14
CA ASP A 134 11.12 -9.98 -5.05
C ASP A 134 10.18 -10.44 -6.18
N GLU A 135 9.07 -9.73 -6.40
CA GLU A 135 8.10 -10.01 -7.45
C GLU A 135 8.74 -9.95 -8.86
N VAL A 136 9.52 -8.90 -9.13
CA VAL A 136 10.24 -8.78 -10.41
C VAL A 136 11.27 -9.89 -10.58
N THR A 137 11.97 -10.26 -9.52
CA THR A 137 12.97 -11.32 -9.55
C THR A 137 12.33 -12.68 -9.85
N LEU A 138 11.25 -13.00 -9.17
CA LEU A 138 10.48 -14.21 -9.40
C LEU A 138 9.92 -14.26 -10.83
N PHE A 139 9.28 -13.18 -11.26
CA PHE A 139 8.74 -13.08 -12.62
C PHE A 139 9.81 -13.33 -13.69
N ARG A 140 10.99 -12.72 -13.54
CA ARG A 140 12.09 -12.91 -14.50
C ARG A 140 12.66 -14.33 -14.48
N ALA A 141 12.64 -15.00 -13.35
CA ALA A 141 13.06 -16.40 -13.25
C ALA A 141 12.07 -17.36 -13.92
N GLU A 142 10.78 -17.08 -13.78
CA GLU A 142 9.69 -17.88 -14.36
C GLU A 142 9.47 -17.60 -15.86
N HIS A 143 9.84 -16.41 -16.33
CA HIS A 143 9.67 -15.95 -17.71
C HIS A 143 11.01 -15.52 -18.33
N PRO A 144 11.89 -16.48 -18.65
CA PRO A 144 13.21 -16.19 -19.25
C PRO A 144 13.09 -15.83 -20.74
N GLU A 145 12.24 -14.87 -21.05
CA GLU A 145 11.96 -14.42 -22.42
C GLU A 145 13.13 -13.55 -22.93
N THR A 146 13.52 -13.76 -24.18
CA THR A 146 14.47 -12.89 -24.88
C THR A 146 13.75 -11.80 -25.65
N PHE A 147 14.44 -10.70 -25.96
CA PHE A 147 13.87 -9.64 -26.80
C PHE A 147 13.37 -10.16 -28.15
N ASP A 148 14.13 -11.05 -28.79
CA ASP A 148 13.74 -11.67 -30.08
C ASP A 148 12.51 -12.58 -29.93
N GLY A 149 12.39 -13.27 -28.79
CA GLY A 149 11.20 -14.04 -28.43
C GLY A 149 9.99 -13.13 -28.32
N PHE A 150 10.11 -12.06 -27.53
CA PHE A 150 9.06 -11.06 -27.33
C PHE A 150 8.59 -10.44 -28.67
N VAL A 151 9.52 -10.04 -29.53
CA VAL A 151 9.22 -9.46 -30.84
C VAL A 151 8.43 -10.44 -31.71
N ARG A 152 8.84 -11.71 -31.76
CA ARG A 152 8.16 -12.77 -32.55
C ARG A 152 6.77 -13.07 -32.01
N GLU A 153 6.62 -13.27 -30.72
CA GLU A 153 5.34 -13.62 -30.09
C GLU A 153 4.29 -12.51 -30.23
N ASN A 154 4.74 -11.27 -30.24
CA ASN A 154 3.85 -10.13 -30.38
C ASN A 154 3.72 -9.59 -31.82
N ASN A 155 4.29 -10.30 -32.82
CA ASN A 155 4.29 -9.90 -34.24
C ASN A 155 4.78 -8.45 -34.47
N LEU A 156 5.84 -8.06 -33.72
CA LEU A 156 6.46 -6.74 -33.85
C LEU A 156 7.54 -6.75 -34.93
N ASP A 157 7.83 -5.57 -35.49
CA ASP A 157 8.95 -5.39 -36.40
C ASP A 157 10.27 -5.16 -35.60
N SER A 158 11.40 -5.07 -36.32
CA SER A 158 12.72 -4.89 -35.71
C SER A 158 13.01 -3.45 -35.23
N LYS A 159 12.02 -2.58 -35.22
CA LYS A 159 12.19 -1.20 -34.75
C LYS A 159 12.33 -1.10 -33.24
N PRO A 160 12.98 -0.02 -32.74
CA PRO A 160 13.02 0.25 -31.33
C PRO A 160 11.63 0.34 -30.72
N ILE A 161 11.44 -0.29 -29.55
CA ILE A 161 10.15 -0.31 -28.84
C ILE A 161 10.17 0.77 -27.74
N ILE A 162 9.12 1.58 -27.71
CA ILE A 162 8.86 2.52 -26.62
C ILE A 162 7.64 2.01 -25.85
N ALA A 163 7.83 1.60 -24.59
CA ALA A 163 6.75 1.17 -23.73
C ALA A 163 6.07 2.38 -23.07
N LEU A 164 4.76 2.52 -23.25
CA LEU A 164 3.95 3.56 -22.60
C LEU A 164 3.24 2.98 -21.37
N LEU A 165 3.72 3.30 -20.18
CA LEU A 165 3.18 2.83 -18.91
C LEU A 165 2.13 3.82 -18.39
N ALA A 166 0.98 3.87 -19.02
CA ALA A 166 -0.07 4.85 -18.76
C ALA A 166 -0.83 4.63 -17.42
N GLY A 167 -0.58 3.52 -16.73
CA GLY A 167 -1.21 3.14 -15.48
C GLY A 167 -1.93 1.79 -15.55
N SER A 168 -2.38 1.30 -14.40
CA SER A 168 -3.06 0.01 -14.27
C SER A 168 -4.59 0.11 -14.17
N ARG A 169 -5.13 1.31 -14.00
CA ARG A 169 -6.58 1.58 -13.87
C ARG A 169 -7.13 2.25 -15.12
N LYS A 170 -8.37 1.93 -15.46
CA LYS A 170 -9.04 2.53 -16.64
C LYS A 170 -9.01 4.05 -16.64
N GLN A 171 -9.19 4.68 -15.48
CA GLN A 171 -9.16 6.14 -15.37
C GLN A 171 -7.75 6.68 -15.59
N GLU A 172 -6.73 6.08 -14.98
CA GLU A 172 -5.33 6.45 -15.18
C GLU A 172 -4.92 6.36 -16.66
N ILE A 173 -5.28 5.25 -17.32
CA ILE A 173 -5.00 5.05 -18.75
C ILE A 173 -5.71 6.13 -19.59
N LYS A 174 -6.97 6.41 -19.30
CA LYS A 174 -7.77 7.42 -20.01
C LYS A 174 -7.17 8.82 -19.87
N ASP A 175 -6.66 9.15 -18.69
CA ASP A 175 -6.11 10.48 -18.42
C ASP A 175 -4.67 10.63 -18.95
N ASN A 176 -3.83 9.60 -18.81
CA ASN A 176 -2.40 9.68 -19.10
C ASN A 176 -2.06 9.37 -20.57
N LEU A 177 -2.66 8.30 -21.14
CA LEU A 177 -2.29 7.84 -22.49
C LEU A 177 -2.40 8.91 -23.59
N PRO A 178 -3.44 9.77 -23.64
CA PRO A 178 -3.53 10.82 -24.67
C PRO A 178 -2.39 11.84 -24.59
N HIS A 179 -1.78 12.04 -23.42
CA HIS A 179 -0.64 12.94 -23.25
C HIS A 179 0.69 12.28 -23.60
N MET A 180 0.78 10.95 -23.48
CA MET A 180 1.99 10.20 -23.78
C MET A 180 2.20 9.96 -25.29
N ILE A 181 1.14 9.97 -26.09
CA ILE A 181 1.18 9.72 -27.54
C ILE A 181 1.20 10.98 -28.39
N ARG A 182 1.28 12.16 -27.80
CA ARG A 182 1.46 13.46 -28.48
C ARG A 182 2.94 13.79 -28.64
#